data_365fd21e4c42d14dac1607ef939fd11f
#
_entry.id   365fd21e4c42d14dac1607ef939fd11f
#
_cell.length_a   1.000
_cell.length_b   1.000
_cell.length_c   1.000
_cell.angle_alpha   90.00
_cell.angle_beta   90.00
_cell.angle_gamma   90.00
#
_symmetry.space_group_name_H-M   'P 1'
#
loop_
_entity.id
_entity.type
_entity.pdbx_description
1 polymer ?
#
loop_
_entity_poly.entity_id
_entity_poly.type
_entity_poly.pdbx_seq_one_letter_code
_entity_poly.pdbx_strand_id
1 'polypeptide(L)'
;MIINKGKVKNGLNAMITRVFAIVKAKTRNSRMVFFICSIFCLYNLSYSQDIWVKDLPNIGTFSSPRVTDLNKDGVKDIIIGAGRLEFQACDSAVIAVDGKDGHLLWNVSASDQVFGSAIFQDITSDGIDDVFIGGRSAEFMGIDGSNGEVIWRFLNSNQDTTTKWYNFYNPQFVSDKDQDGLPDLLVSNGGDVLAEPYDANRPPGYLLIISSKTGQLLFKALMPDGKETYLSPVVLNGRDDKSTEIVFGTGGETIGGNLFISSLADVVKEDLSNAIRLDSSIHKGYVGPPVRVDINKDGILDIITNSVDGRLLSFDGESHEQIWKVEMPNTECYSSITLGYFNADSVPDIFVSYGQGIWPKLDWGVQIMVNGYTGKIEFKDSLGFYQTTTPLAIDLNGDGLDELVMSLNFQEIDENYQKFFYNTLIAIEFKSKDIVTIASTFEGNNLASTPWIGDLDDNGFIDILYSHSTNLRHTYKFDGMKLRRIETQFPVYKPIKWGAYQGSNYDGIFRND
;
A
#
# COMPACT_ATOMS: atom_id res chain seq x y z
N MET A 1 47.87 6.40 12.32
CA MET A 1 47.37 6.40 10.93
C MET A 1 46.33 7.50 10.82
N ILE A 2 46.68 8.63 10.24
CA ILE A 2 45.86 9.86 10.25
C ILE A 2 44.92 9.77 9.08
N ILE A 3 43.62 9.61 9.34
CA ILE A 3 42.58 9.58 8.29
C ILE A 3 42.24 11.02 7.92
N ASN A 4 42.42 11.32 6.66
CA ASN A 4 42.34 12.62 6.03
C ASN A 4 40.88 13.12 5.93
N LYS A 5 40.46 13.99 6.84
CA LYS A 5 39.11 14.61 6.91
C LYS A 5 38.75 15.55 5.73
N GLY A 6 39.65 15.71 4.76
CA GLY A 6 39.48 16.64 3.64
C GLY A 6 38.63 16.11 2.45
N LYS A 7 38.50 14.80 2.27
CA LYS A 7 37.78 14.24 1.11
C LYS A 7 36.26 14.13 1.28
N VAL A 8 35.78 14.09 2.52
CA VAL A 8 34.33 13.99 2.79
C VAL A 8 33.61 15.33 2.54
N LYS A 9 34.28 16.47 2.85
CA LYS A 9 33.69 17.80 2.61
C LYS A 9 33.53 18.16 1.13
N ASN A 10 34.35 17.65 0.25
CA ASN A 10 34.30 17.99 -1.17
C ASN A 10 33.21 17.19 -1.92
N GLY A 11 32.85 15.99 -1.47
CA GLY A 11 31.74 15.21 -2.01
C GLY A 11 30.38 15.83 -1.69
N LEU A 12 30.19 16.27 -0.46
CA LEU A 12 28.94 16.89 0.01
C LEU A 12 28.66 18.23 -0.69
N ASN A 13 29.67 19.07 -0.88
CA ASN A 13 29.53 20.35 -1.59
C ASN A 13 29.22 20.17 -3.09
N ALA A 14 29.74 19.12 -3.73
CA ALA A 14 29.44 18.81 -5.12
C ALA A 14 28.01 18.31 -5.32
N MET A 15 27.46 17.56 -4.35
CA MET A 15 26.09 17.04 -4.35
C MET A 15 25.07 18.17 -4.13
N ILE A 16 25.31 19.05 -3.18
CA ILE A 16 24.47 20.24 -2.90
C ILE A 16 24.43 21.16 -4.12
N THR A 17 25.55 21.36 -4.82
CA THR A 17 25.63 22.23 -6.00
C THR A 17 24.86 21.65 -7.20
N ARG A 18 24.73 20.31 -7.31
CA ARG A 18 23.99 19.65 -8.41
C ARG A 18 22.48 19.65 -8.21
N VAL A 19 22.00 19.46 -6.97
CA VAL A 19 20.56 19.58 -6.65
C VAL A 19 20.08 21.01 -6.93
N PHE A 20 20.89 22.04 -6.61
CA PHE A 20 20.55 23.43 -6.92
C PHE A 20 20.57 23.76 -8.43
N ALA A 21 21.30 23.03 -9.25
CA ALA A 21 21.30 23.25 -10.70
C ALA A 21 20.00 22.83 -11.38
N ILE A 22 19.31 21.83 -10.84
CA ILE A 22 18.03 21.34 -11.36
C ILE A 22 16.89 22.31 -10.99
N VAL A 23 16.93 22.91 -9.79
CA VAL A 23 15.96 23.93 -9.36
C VAL A 23 16.18 25.28 -10.07
N LYS A 24 17.42 25.63 -10.43
CA LYS A 24 17.76 26.90 -11.11
C LYS A 24 17.22 27.06 -12.53
N ALA A 25 16.79 25.99 -13.16
CA ALA A 25 16.30 26.05 -14.55
C ALA A 25 14.90 26.66 -14.70
N LYS A 26 14.15 26.90 -13.61
CA LYS A 26 12.75 27.36 -13.67
C LYS A 26 12.42 28.70 -12.99
N THR A 27 13.32 29.37 -12.27
CA THR A 27 12.96 30.64 -11.60
C THR A 27 14.01 31.74 -11.76
N ARG A 28 13.60 32.85 -12.39
CA ARG A 28 14.39 34.04 -12.68
C ARG A 28 14.02 35.20 -11.74
N ASN A 29 14.16 35.04 -10.40
CA ASN A 29 14.21 36.14 -9.41
C ASN A 29 14.64 35.60 -8.05
N SER A 30 15.91 35.84 -7.66
CA SER A 30 16.46 35.03 -6.59
C SER A 30 17.51 35.67 -5.66
N ARG A 31 17.29 36.78 -5.06
CA ARG A 31 18.22 37.19 -3.97
C ARG A 31 17.69 37.02 -2.54
N MET A 32 16.37 36.93 -2.38
CA MET A 32 15.76 36.79 -1.05
C MET A 32 15.46 35.33 -0.66
N VAL A 33 15.27 34.45 -1.63
CA VAL A 33 15.03 33.02 -1.44
C VAL A 33 16.26 32.29 -0.93
N PHE A 34 17.48 32.79 -1.23
CA PHE A 34 18.74 32.13 -0.84
C PHE A 34 19.01 32.15 0.66
N PHE A 35 18.52 33.15 1.39
CA PHE A 35 18.78 33.25 2.85
C PHE A 35 17.77 32.43 3.66
N ILE A 36 16.55 32.31 3.18
CA ILE A 36 15.49 31.51 3.83
C ILE A 36 15.71 30.01 3.59
N CYS A 37 16.06 29.61 2.36
CA CYS A 37 16.42 28.20 2.09
C CYS A 37 17.67 27.71 2.84
N SER A 38 18.65 28.58 3.09
CA SER A 38 19.85 28.17 3.85
C SER A 38 19.56 27.95 5.34
N ILE A 39 18.60 28.67 5.91
CA ILE A 39 18.16 28.46 7.30
C ILE A 39 17.26 27.22 7.38
N PHE A 40 16.35 27.01 6.43
CA PHE A 40 15.52 25.81 6.37
C PHE A 40 16.33 24.53 6.11
N CYS A 41 17.34 24.54 5.23
CA CYS A 41 18.23 23.39 5.03
C CYS A 41 19.09 23.03 6.25
N LEU A 42 19.39 23.99 7.12
CA LEU A 42 20.10 23.71 8.38
C LEU A 42 19.16 23.18 9.48
N TYR A 43 17.87 23.47 9.40
CA TYR A 43 16.87 22.90 10.30
C TYR A 43 16.39 21.51 9.86
N ASN A 44 16.36 21.20 8.56
CA ASN A 44 15.84 19.93 8.03
C ASN A 44 16.75 18.69 8.24
N LEU A 45 17.96 18.83 8.77
CA LEU A 45 18.83 17.70 9.15
C LEU A 45 18.59 17.17 10.58
N SER A 46 17.58 17.72 11.29
CA SER A 46 17.29 17.38 12.69
C SER A 46 15.93 16.73 12.95
N TYR A 47 15.05 16.57 11.94
CA TYR A 47 13.66 16.19 12.20
C TYR A 47 13.36 14.70 12.16
N SER A 48 14.28 13.86 11.72
CA SER A 48 14.10 12.42 11.72
C SER A 48 15.40 11.69 12.01
N GLN A 49 15.29 10.59 12.76
CA GLN A 49 16.43 9.74 13.14
C GLN A 49 16.03 8.29 13.04
N ASP A 50 16.90 7.45 12.43
CA ASP A 50 16.73 6.00 12.54
C ASP A 50 16.87 5.59 14.02
N ILE A 51 15.82 5.02 14.60
CA ILE A 51 15.88 4.36 15.92
C ILE A 51 16.60 3.03 15.76
N TRP A 52 16.20 2.28 14.73
CA TRP A 52 16.90 1.07 14.34
C TRP A 52 16.77 0.81 12.83
N VAL A 53 17.67 -0.01 12.32
CA VAL A 53 17.68 -0.50 10.93
C VAL A 53 17.95 -1.98 10.96
N LYS A 54 17.03 -2.76 10.41
CA LYS A 54 17.15 -4.21 10.23
C LYS A 54 17.58 -4.52 8.81
N ASP A 55 18.75 -5.15 8.66
CA ASP A 55 19.19 -5.72 7.39
C ASP A 55 18.60 -7.12 7.21
N LEU A 56 17.96 -7.36 6.07
CA LEU A 56 17.30 -8.60 5.70
C LEU A 56 17.87 -9.08 4.34
N PRO A 57 18.95 -9.87 4.35
CA PRO A 57 19.64 -10.29 3.14
C PRO A 57 18.85 -11.33 2.34
N ASN A 58 19.02 -11.35 1.02
CA ASN A 58 18.48 -12.35 0.08
C ASN A 58 16.96 -12.42 -0.01
N ILE A 59 16.26 -11.40 0.48
CA ILE A 59 14.81 -11.24 0.38
C ILE A 59 14.45 -9.80 0.00
N GLY A 60 13.21 -9.60 -0.42
CA GLY A 60 12.60 -8.30 -0.65
C GLY A 60 11.12 -8.36 -0.37
N THR A 61 10.40 -7.26 -0.56
CA THR A 61 8.98 -7.20 -0.25
C THR A 61 8.18 -6.35 -1.25
N PHE A 62 6.93 -6.77 -1.47
CA PHE A 62 5.83 -5.96 -1.98
C PHE A 62 4.75 -5.73 -0.90
N SER A 63 4.84 -6.42 0.24
CA SER A 63 3.98 -6.23 1.40
C SER A 63 4.24 -4.88 2.05
N SER A 64 3.20 -4.26 2.59
CA SER A 64 3.30 -3.06 3.42
C SER A 64 3.34 -3.46 4.89
N PRO A 65 4.20 -2.85 5.72
CA PRO A 65 4.25 -3.15 7.14
C PRO A 65 2.91 -2.86 7.83
N ARG A 66 2.54 -3.70 8.75
CA ARG A 66 1.39 -3.59 9.64
C ARG A 66 1.86 -3.78 11.08
N VAL A 67 1.13 -3.23 12.03
CA VAL A 67 1.60 -3.20 13.42
C VAL A 67 0.56 -3.68 14.41
N THR A 68 1.02 -4.47 15.40
CA THR A 68 0.31 -4.85 16.62
C THR A 68 1.33 -5.24 17.68
N ASP A 69 0.99 -5.17 18.97
CA ASP A 69 1.90 -5.52 20.08
C ASP A 69 1.88 -7.04 20.31
N LEU A 70 2.90 -7.75 19.80
CA LEU A 70 3.01 -9.22 19.83
C LEU A 70 3.70 -9.74 21.09
N ASN A 71 4.43 -8.90 21.82
CA ASN A 71 5.21 -9.29 22.99
C ASN A 71 4.72 -8.66 24.29
N LYS A 72 3.67 -7.82 24.24
CA LYS A 72 3.06 -7.10 25.37
C LYS A 72 4.01 -6.16 26.09
N ASP A 73 4.94 -5.52 25.38
CA ASP A 73 5.86 -4.55 25.96
C ASP A 73 5.37 -3.09 25.84
N GLY A 74 4.22 -2.87 25.19
CA GLY A 74 3.58 -1.57 24.99
C GLY A 74 4.07 -0.82 23.76
N VAL A 75 5.00 -1.36 22.99
CA VAL A 75 5.40 -0.87 21.68
C VAL A 75 4.87 -1.80 20.61
N LYS A 76 4.23 -1.26 19.56
CA LYS A 76 3.69 -2.13 18.50
C LYS A 76 4.82 -2.73 17.68
N ASP A 77 4.73 -4.04 17.43
CA ASP A 77 5.67 -4.80 16.60
C ASP A 77 5.26 -4.78 15.14
N ILE A 78 6.19 -5.06 14.25
CA ILE A 78 6.02 -4.94 12.81
C ILE A 78 5.90 -6.31 12.16
N ILE A 79 4.82 -6.52 11.42
CA ILE A 79 4.61 -7.69 10.57
C ILE A 79 4.72 -7.28 9.11
N ILE A 80 5.51 -8.01 8.33
CA ILE A 80 5.69 -7.78 6.91
C ILE A 80 5.85 -9.10 6.15
N GLY A 81 5.15 -9.22 5.03
CA GLY A 81 5.37 -10.29 4.07
C GLY A 81 6.63 -10.03 3.25
N ALA A 82 7.28 -11.07 2.79
CA ALA A 82 8.54 -11.01 2.04
C ALA A 82 8.68 -12.20 1.08
N GLY A 83 9.81 -12.29 0.41
CA GLY A 83 10.14 -13.42 -0.43
C GLY A 83 11.44 -13.23 -1.19
N ARG A 84 11.75 -14.22 -2.01
CA ARG A 84 12.81 -14.18 -3.03
C ARG A 84 12.19 -13.76 -4.37
N LEU A 85 12.75 -14.20 -5.48
CA LEU A 85 12.10 -14.06 -6.78
C LEU A 85 10.85 -14.96 -6.84
N GLU A 86 9.95 -14.67 -7.77
CA GLU A 86 8.74 -15.45 -8.00
C GLU A 86 9.05 -16.94 -8.18
N PHE A 87 8.18 -17.81 -7.64
CA PHE A 87 8.30 -19.27 -7.65
C PHE A 87 9.54 -19.81 -6.90
N GLN A 88 10.07 -19.05 -5.96
CA GLN A 88 11.17 -19.47 -5.10
C GLN A 88 10.72 -19.53 -3.64
N ALA A 89 10.92 -20.68 -3.03
CA ALA A 89 10.69 -20.87 -1.60
C ALA A 89 11.60 -19.94 -0.78
N CYS A 90 11.05 -19.44 0.33
CA CYS A 90 11.72 -18.53 1.22
C CYS A 90 11.49 -18.93 2.69
N ASP A 91 12.58 -19.04 3.47
CA ASP A 91 12.50 -19.37 4.89
C ASP A 91 11.98 -18.22 5.76
N SER A 92 11.99 -17.01 5.23
CA SER A 92 11.53 -15.78 5.90
C SER A 92 10.54 -15.05 5.01
N ALA A 93 9.43 -15.70 4.67
CA ALA A 93 8.38 -15.16 3.82
C ALA A 93 7.36 -14.31 4.59
N VAL A 94 7.23 -14.51 5.90
CA VAL A 94 6.55 -13.60 6.83
C VAL A 94 7.51 -13.33 7.98
N ILE A 95 7.64 -12.08 8.38
CA ILE A 95 8.62 -11.64 9.38
C ILE A 95 7.90 -10.77 10.40
N ALA A 96 8.12 -11.06 11.70
CA ALA A 96 7.78 -10.18 12.80
C ALA A 96 9.06 -9.61 13.42
N VAL A 97 9.06 -8.30 13.60
CA VAL A 97 10.20 -7.54 14.14
C VAL A 97 9.71 -6.69 15.31
N ASP A 98 10.43 -6.75 16.41
CA ASP A 98 10.17 -5.93 17.60
C ASP A 98 10.25 -4.44 17.24
N GLY A 99 9.18 -3.71 17.59
CA GLY A 99 9.07 -2.28 17.27
C GLY A 99 10.03 -1.41 18.03
N LYS A 100 10.47 -1.83 19.20
CA LYS A 100 11.31 -1.06 20.10
C LYS A 100 12.77 -1.02 19.66
N ASP A 101 13.33 -2.16 19.26
CA ASP A 101 14.77 -2.27 18.97
C ASP A 101 15.12 -2.97 17.65
N GLY A 102 14.13 -3.46 16.91
CA GLY A 102 14.31 -4.08 15.59
C GLY A 102 14.84 -5.52 15.62
N HIS A 103 14.85 -6.21 16.77
CA HIS A 103 15.21 -7.61 16.75
C HIS A 103 14.12 -8.47 16.10
N LEU A 104 14.50 -9.63 15.58
CA LEU A 104 13.56 -10.58 14.99
C LEU A 104 12.81 -11.30 16.13
N LEU A 105 11.48 -11.18 16.14
CA LEU A 105 10.63 -11.95 17.04
C LEU A 105 10.47 -13.38 16.51
N TRP A 106 9.99 -13.49 15.28
CA TRP A 106 9.82 -14.76 14.59
C TRP A 106 9.78 -14.57 13.06
N ASN A 107 9.90 -15.66 12.32
CA ASN A 107 9.71 -15.69 10.87
C ASN A 107 9.06 -17.01 10.44
N VAL A 108 8.31 -16.96 9.33
CA VAL A 108 7.60 -18.11 8.76
C VAL A 108 8.04 -18.32 7.32
N SER A 109 8.28 -19.56 6.95
CA SER A 109 8.62 -19.95 5.57
C SER A 109 7.38 -20.02 4.68
N ALA A 110 7.57 -19.86 3.37
CA ALA A 110 6.55 -20.12 2.35
C ALA A 110 7.18 -20.70 1.09
N SER A 111 6.35 -21.30 0.24
CA SER A 111 6.79 -21.88 -1.05
C SER A 111 7.02 -20.82 -2.13
N ASP A 112 6.50 -19.59 -1.92
CA ASP A 112 6.63 -18.47 -2.82
C ASP A 112 6.55 -17.15 -2.03
N GLN A 113 6.53 -16.01 -2.73
CA GLN A 113 6.43 -14.67 -2.13
C GLN A 113 5.10 -14.46 -1.39
N VAL A 114 5.17 -13.95 -0.17
CA VAL A 114 4.04 -13.41 0.57
C VAL A 114 4.03 -11.89 0.38
N PHE A 115 3.19 -11.41 -0.52
CA PHE A 115 3.12 -9.99 -0.90
C PHE A 115 1.95 -9.24 -0.25
N GLY A 116 0.96 -9.96 0.29
CA GLY A 116 -0.15 -9.37 1.02
C GLY A 116 0.32 -8.63 2.27
N SER A 117 -0.50 -7.73 2.76
CA SER A 117 -0.32 -7.07 4.06
C SER A 117 -1.24 -7.70 5.09
N ALA A 118 -0.74 -7.92 6.29
CA ALA A 118 -1.44 -8.67 7.34
C ALA A 118 -2.69 -7.95 7.86
N ILE A 119 -3.67 -8.72 8.35
CA ILE A 119 -4.70 -8.27 9.29
C ILE A 119 -4.64 -9.11 10.56
N PHE A 120 -5.25 -8.65 11.64
CA PHE A 120 -5.03 -9.16 12.98
C PHE A 120 -6.32 -9.50 13.72
N GLN A 121 -6.33 -10.62 14.43
CA GLN A 121 -7.40 -11.03 15.33
C GLN A 121 -6.88 -12.12 16.27
N ASP A 122 -7.05 -12.00 17.56
CA ASP A 122 -6.74 -13.06 18.53
C ASP A 122 -7.74 -14.22 18.38
N ILE A 123 -7.30 -15.33 17.76
CA ILE A 123 -8.07 -16.56 17.61
C ILE A 123 -7.59 -17.67 18.53
N THR A 124 -6.41 -17.52 19.11
CA THR A 124 -5.85 -18.44 20.12
C THR A 124 -6.34 -18.14 21.51
N SER A 125 -6.92 -16.95 21.75
CA SER A 125 -7.42 -16.47 23.04
C SER A 125 -6.33 -16.31 24.11
N ASP A 126 -5.11 -15.96 23.69
CA ASP A 126 -3.99 -15.68 24.59
C ASP A 126 -3.81 -14.18 24.88
N GLY A 127 -4.63 -13.34 24.22
CA GLY A 127 -4.65 -11.88 24.34
C GLY A 127 -3.56 -11.20 23.50
N ILE A 128 -2.99 -11.91 22.53
CA ILE A 128 -2.11 -11.40 21.48
C ILE A 128 -2.81 -11.62 20.15
N ASP A 129 -2.77 -10.64 19.28
CA ASP A 129 -3.34 -10.77 17.94
C ASP A 129 -2.60 -11.81 17.11
N ASP A 130 -3.35 -12.70 16.46
CA ASP A 130 -2.85 -13.61 15.45
C ASP A 130 -2.87 -12.95 14.06
N VAL A 131 -2.09 -13.47 13.14
CA VAL A 131 -1.74 -12.84 11.87
C VAL A 131 -2.34 -13.61 10.70
N PHE A 132 -3.10 -12.90 9.82
CA PHE A 132 -3.62 -13.46 8.58
C PHE A 132 -2.98 -12.76 7.39
N ILE A 133 -2.34 -13.52 6.50
CA ILE A 133 -1.58 -12.95 5.39
C ILE A 133 -1.59 -13.88 4.17
N GLY A 134 -1.67 -13.28 2.98
CA GLY A 134 -1.73 -13.97 1.70
C GLY A 134 -0.55 -13.66 0.78
N GLY A 135 -0.40 -14.49 -0.26
CA GLY A 135 0.69 -14.36 -1.21
C GLY A 135 0.46 -15.12 -2.51
N ARG A 136 1.56 -15.38 -3.22
CA ARG A 136 1.59 -16.14 -4.47
C ARG A 136 1.37 -17.62 -4.22
N SER A 137 1.10 -18.37 -5.31
CA SER A 137 1.03 -19.82 -5.31
C SER A 137 0.13 -20.41 -4.23
N ALA A 138 -1.01 -19.74 -3.99
CA ALA A 138 -1.99 -20.10 -2.97
C ALA A 138 -1.48 -20.09 -1.53
N GLU A 139 -0.41 -19.37 -1.25
CA GLU A 139 0.00 -19.13 0.14
C GLU A 139 -1.02 -18.20 0.80
N PHE A 140 -1.71 -18.74 1.79
CA PHE A 140 -2.57 -18.01 2.71
C PHE A 140 -2.59 -18.75 4.03
N MET A 141 -2.33 -18.02 5.12
CA MET A 141 -2.06 -18.63 6.41
C MET A 141 -2.55 -17.80 7.58
N GLY A 142 -2.93 -18.49 8.65
CA GLY A 142 -3.10 -17.96 10.00
C GLY A 142 -1.89 -18.37 10.85
N ILE A 143 -1.29 -17.41 11.53
CA ILE A 143 -0.06 -17.55 12.31
C ILE A 143 -0.33 -17.05 13.72
N ASP A 144 0.04 -17.82 14.74
CA ASP A 144 0.05 -17.40 16.13
C ASP A 144 1.03 -16.23 16.31
N GLY A 145 0.48 -15.07 16.64
CA GLY A 145 1.26 -13.83 16.73
C GLY A 145 2.31 -13.88 17.84
N SER A 146 2.05 -14.61 18.92
CA SER A 146 2.94 -14.67 20.08
C SER A 146 4.27 -15.38 19.82
N ASN A 147 4.30 -16.32 18.86
CA ASN A 147 5.44 -17.20 18.68
C ASN A 147 5.80 -17.52 17.20
N GLY A 148 4.93 -17.16 16.24
CA GLY A 148 5.12 -17.43 14.82
C GLY A 148 4.78 -18.85 14.38
N GLU A 149 4.14 -19.67 15.23
CA GLU A 149 3.65 -20.98 14.83
C GLU A 149 2.50 -20.84 13.82
N VAL A 150 2.57 -21.61 12.74
CA VAL A 150 1.50 -21.62 11.72
C VAL A 150 0.32 -22.42 12.26
N ILE A 151 -0.78 -21.73 12.59
CA ILE A 151 -2.03 -22.35 13.05
C ILE A 151 -2.65 -23.15 11.88
N TRP A 152 -2.71 -22.54 10.71
CA TRP A 152 -3.20 -23.20 9.51
C TRP A 152 -2.59 -22.60 8.22
N ARG A 153 -2.57 -23.44 7.16
CA ARG A 153 -2.33 -23.01 5.77
C ARG A 153 -3.51 -23.43 4.92
N PHE A 154 -3.97 -22.55 4.04
CA PHE A 154 -5.13 -22.78 3.20
C PHE A 154 -5.07 -24.11 2.45
N LEU A 155 -3.97 -24.41 1.77
CA LEU A 155 -3.82 -25.68 1.02
C LEU A 155 -3.88 -26.92 1.91
N ASN A 156 -3.43 -26.85 3.16
CA ASN A 156 -3.46 -27.98 4.09
C ASN A 156 -4.84 -28.17 4.73
N SER A 157 -5.57 -27.08 4.94
CA SER A 157 -6.91 -27.09 5.54
C SER A 157 -8.00 -27.50 4.53
N ASN A 158 -7.73 -27.41 3.23
CA ASN A 158 -8.71 -27.64 2.18
C ASN A 158 -8.28 -28.77 1.24
N GLN A 159 -9.15 -29.76 1.08
CA GLN A 159 -8.91 -30.96 0.27
C GLN A 159 -9.46 -30.85 -1.16
N ASP A 160 -9.91 -29.69 -1.61
CA ASP A 160 -10.34 -29.50 -3.00
C ASP A 160 -9.11 -29.49 -3.93
N THR A 161 -8.83 -30.67 -4.50
CA THR A 161 -7.78 -30.87 -5.50
C THR A 161 -8.23 -30.60 -6.93
N THR A 162 -9.50 -30.25 -7.14
CA THR A 162 -10.09 -30.00 -8.46
C THR A 162 -9.95 -28.56 -8.89
N THR A 163 -9.93 -27.62 -7.96
CA THR A 163 -9.71 -26.21 -8.20
C THR A 163 -8.21 -25.91 -8.17
N LYS A 164 -7.69 -25.26 -9.22
CA LYS A 164 -6.36 -24.68 -9.20
C LYS A 164 -6.42 -23.33 -8.51
N TRP A 165 -5.76 -23.21 -7.38
CA TRP A 165 -5.67 -22.00 -6.60
C TRP A 165 -4.49 -21.13 -7.04
N TYR A 166 -4.70 -19.82 -7.01
CA TYR A 166 -3.73 -18.81 -7.43
C TYR A 166 -3.36 -17.88 -6.27
N ASN A 167 -3.09 -16.62 -6.55
CA ASN A 167 -2.67 -15.65 -5.56
C ASN A 167 -3.80 -15.27 -4.61
N PHE A 168 -3.48 -15.09 -3.34
CA PHE A 168 -4.34 -14.49 -2.34
C PHE A 168 -3.95 -13.03 -2.11
N TYR A 169 -4.94 -12.14 -2.15
CA TYR A 169 -4.77 -10.72 -1.90
C TYR A 169 -5.12 -10.38 -0.45
N ASN A 170 -5.12 -9.08 -0.08
CA ASN A 170 -5.37 -8.71 1.31
C ASN A 170 -6.78 -9.13 1.73
N PRO A 171 -6.91 -9.89 2.83
CA PRO A 171 -8.20 -10.29 3.37
C PRO A 171 -8.91 -9.14 4.08
N GLN A 172 -10.21 -9.30 4.30
CA GLN A 172 -11.07 -8.42 5.10
C GLN A 172 -11.90 -9.28 6.04
N PHE A 173 -12.19 -8.77 7.24
CA PHE A 173 -13.10 -9.47 8.14
C PHE A 173 -14.55 -9.31 7.72
N VAL A 174 -15.29 -10.40 7.80
CA VAL A 174 -16.74 -10.48 7.66
C VAL A 174 -17.36 -11.16 8.88
N SER A 175 -18.67 -11.08 9.01
CA SER A 175 -19.39 -11.73 10.11
C SER A 175 -19.16 -13.25 10.10
N ASP A 176 -19.12 -13.84 11.32
CA ASP A 176 -18.99 -15.27 11.59
C ASP A 176 -20.01 -16.11 10.79
N LYS A 177 -19.55 -17.04 9.97
CA LYS A 177 -20.36 -17.90 9.09
C LYS A 177 -20.39 -19.36 9.52
N ASP A 178 -19.38 -19.82 10.27
CA ASP A 178 -19.34 -21.19 10.79
C ASP A 178 -19.77 -21.29 12.27
N GLN A 179 -20.14 -20.15 12.87
CA GLN A 179 -20.67 -20.02 14.24
C GLN A 179 -19.67 -20.44 15.32
N ASP A 180 -18.40 -20.21 15.08
CA ASP A 180 -17.33 -20.50 16.04
C ASP A 180 -17.04 -19.34 17.02
N GLY A 181 -17.71 -18.20 16.83
CA GLY A 181 -17.63 -17.00 17.66
C GLY A 181 -16.60 -15.98 17.19
N LEU A 182 -15.92 -16.21 16.08
CA LEU A 182 -14.91 -15.34 15.51
C LEU A 182 -15.36 -14.81 14.13
N PRO A 183 -14.93 -13.62 13.72
CA PRO A 183 -15.18 -13.15 12.36
C PRO A 183 -14.41 -14.00 11.34
N ASP A 184 -14.99 -14.24 10.18
CA ASP A 184 -14.36 -14.95 9.07
C ASP A 184 -13.61 -14.00 8.12
N LEU A 185 -12.84 -14.58 7.21
CA LEU A 185 -12.00 -13.87 6.25
C LEU A 185 -12.63 -13.90 4.86
N LEU A 186 -12.96 -12.72 4.31
CA LEU A 186 -13.25 -12.56 2.90
C LEU A 186 -11.96 -12.22 2.16
N VAL A 187 -11.65 -12.94 1.10
CA VAL A 187 -10.45 -12.73 0.30
C VAL A 187 -10.71 -13.05 -1.17
N SER A 188 -10.04 -12.33 -2.09
CA SER A 188 -10.02 -12.71 -3.49
C SER A 188 -8.87 -13.68 -3.78
N ASN A 189 -9.14 -14.65 -4.67
CA ASN A 189 -8.16 -15.58 -5.21
C ASN A 189 -8.18 -15.55 -6.73
N GLY A 190 -7.02 -15.38 -7.37
CA GLY A 190 -6.91 -15.32 -8.82
C GLY A 190 -5.53 -14.87 -9.30
N GLY A 191 -5.45 -14.60 -10.61
CA GLY A 191 -4.22 -14.11 -11.24
C GLY A 191 -3.22 -15.22 -11.58
N ASP A 192 -3.34 -15.82 -12.76
CA ASP A 192 -2.35 -16.75 -13.28
C ASP A 192 -1.14 -15.99 -13.85
N VAL A 193 -0.11 -15.80 -13.03
CA VAL A 193 1.11 -15.07 -13.41
C VAL A 193 1.97 -15.80 -14.45
N LEU A 194 1.68 -17.08 -14.73
CA LEU A 194 2.34 -17.87 -15.79
C LEU A 194 1.65 -17.73 -17.16
N ALA A 195 0.44 -17.17 -17.19
CA ALA A 195 -0.24 -16.92 -18.44
C ALA A 195 0.46 -15.83 -19.24
N GLU A 196 0.58 -16.03 -20.56
CA GLU A 196 1.18 -15.03 -21.44
C GLU A 196 0.44 -13.68 -21.37
N PRO A 197 1.15 -12.56 -21.42
CA PRO A 197 0.50 -11.26 -21.50
C PRO A 197 -0.51 -11.19 -22.65
N TYR A 198 -1.68 -10.59 -22.38
CA TYR A 198 -2.78 -10.44 -23.36
C TYR A 198 -3.50 -11.74 -23.77
N ASP A 199 -3.19 -12.89 -23.17
CA ASP A 199 -3.96 -14.11 -23.37
C ASP A 199 -5.34 -13.95 -22.70
N ALA A 200 -6.41 -14.07 -23.48
CA ALA A 200 -7.77 -13.96 -22.99
C ALA A 200 -8.27 -15.23 -22.25
N ASN A 201 -7.59 -16.37 -22.44
CA ASN A 201 -7.95 -17.65 -21.83
C ASN A 201 -7.27 -17.80 -20.46
N ARG A 202 -7.68 -16.99 -19.49
CA ARG A 202 -7.17 -17.04 -18.14
C ARG A 202 -8.17 -17.70 -17.20
N PRO A 203 -7.68 -18.42 -16.18
CA PRO A 203 -8.56 -18.96 -15.14
C PRO A 203 -9.35 -17.85 -14.46
N PRO A 204 -10.62 -18.12 -14.11
CA PRO A 204 -11.42 -17.12 -13.41
C PRO A 204 -10.92 -16.89 -11.98
N GLY A 205 -11.20 -15.72 -11.45
CA GLY A 205 -11.03 -15.40 -10.04
C GLY A 205 -12.26 -15.77 -9.20
N TYR A 206 -12.08 -15.76 -7.89
CA TYR A 206 -13.08 -16.07 -6.90
C TYR A 206 -13.06 -15.05 -5.75
N LEU A 207 -14.23 -14.81 -5.12
CA LEU A 207 -14.33 -14.35 -3.75
C LEU A 207 -14.53 -15.57 -2.86
N LEU A 208 -13.71 -15.66 -1.80
CA LEU A 208 -13.73 -16.79 -0.87
C LEU A 208 -14.07 -16.28 0.53
N ILE A 209 -14.86 -17.04 1.27
CA ILE A 209 -15.00 -16.88 2.71
C ILE A 209 -14.32 -18.07 3.37
N ILE A 210 -13.36 -17.78 4.27
CA ILE A 210 -12.49 -18.75 4.91
C ILE A 210 -12.60 -18.56 6.43
N SER A 211 -12.80 -19.65 7.18
CA SER A 211 -12.79 -19.63 8.64
C SER A 211 -11.45 -19.08 9.15
N SER A 212 -11.48 -18.00 9.90
CA SER A 212 -10.27 -17.43 10.49
C SER A 212 -9.60 -18.39 11.46
N LYS A 213 -10.39 -19.20 12.16
CA LYS A 213 -9.91 -20.16 13.16
C LYS A 213 -9.23 -21.38 12.56
N THR A 214 -9.75 -21.90 11.44
CA THR A 214 -9.34 -23.20 10.91
C THR A 214 -8.68 -23.16 9.53
N GLY A 215 -8.80 -22.05 8.81
CA GLY A 215 -8.38 -21.92 7.43
C GLY A 215 -9.24 -22.71 6.43
N GLN A 216 -10.38 -23.28 6.87
CA GLN A 216 -11.28 -24.01 6.00
C GLN A 216 -12.05 -23.08 5.07
N LEU A 217 -12.16 -23.46 3.81
CA LEU A 217 -13.02 -22.78 2.85
C LEU A 217 -14.49 -23.01 3.20
N LEU A 218 -15.20 -21.92 3.52
CA LEU A 218 -16.63 -21.97 3.84
C LEU A 218 -17.48 -21.73 2.59
N PHE A 219 -17.14 -20.70 1.77
CA PHE A 219 -17.86 -20.35 0.56
C PHE A 219 -16.90 -19.93 -0.56
N LYS A 220 -17.30 -20.22 -1.81
CA LYS A 220 -16.53 -19.94 -3.03
C LYS A 220 -17.45 -19.38 -4.12
N ALA A 221 -17.41 -18.07 -4.32
CA ALA A 221 -18.20 -17.40 -5.35
C ALA A 221 -17.34 -17.03 -6.57
N LEU A 222 -17.75 -17.50 -7.75
CA LEU A 222 -17.08 -17.21 -9.02
C LEU A 222 -17.27 -15.74 -9.40
N MET A 223 -16.23 -15.07 -9.92
CA MET A 223 -16.35 -13.71 -10.45
C MET A 223 -17.45 -13.62 -11.52
N PRO A 224 -18.32 -12.57 -11.52
CA PRO A 224 -19.52 -12.50 -12.34
C PRO A 224 -19.27 -12.60 -13.83
N ASP A 225 -18.12 -12.12 -14.29
CA ASP A 225 -17.72 -12.12 -15.70
C ASP A 225 -16.77 -13.27 -16.07
N GLY A 226 -16.48 -14.17 -15.12
CA GLY A 226 -15.58 -15.31 -15.31
C GLY A 226 -14.13 -14.94 -15.56
N LYS A 227 -13.72 -13.69 -15.27
CA LYS A 227 -12.33 -13.25 -15.46
C LYS A 227 -11.50 -13.42 -14.20
N GLU A 228 -10.18 -13.36 -14.37
CA GLU A 228 -9.23 -13.33 -13.25
C GLU A 228 -9.36 -12.06 -12.40
N THR A 229 -8.79 -12.07 -11.21
CA THR A 229 -8.72 -10.91 -10.31
C THR A 229 -7.33 -10.74 -9.74
N TYR A 230 -6.93 -9.48 -9.52
CA TYR A 230 -5.70 -9.04 -8.86
C TYR A 230 -5.99 -8.04 -7.74
N LEU A 231 -7.26 -7.79 -7.43
CA LEU A 231 -7.68 -6.73 -6.55
C LEU A 231 -8.05 -7.27 -5.16
N SER A 232 -7.55 -6.63 -4.10
CA SER A 232 -8.03 -6.84 -2.74
C SER A 232 -9.45 -6.28 -2.59
N PRO A 233 -10.44 -7.08 -2.15
CA PRO A 233 -11.81 -6.59 -1.96
C PRO A 233 -11.88 -5.58 -0.81
N VAL A 234 -12.87 -4.69 -0.86
CA VAL A 234 -13.18 -3.78 0.25
C VAL A 234 -14.58 -4.07 0.76
N VAL A 235 -14.71 -4.32 2.06
CA VAL A 235 -15.94 -4.68 2.74
C VAL A 235 -16.46 -3.50 3.55
N LEU A 236 -17.67 -3.06 3.30
CA LEU A 236 -18.42 -2.16 4.16
C LEU A 236 -19.44 -2.96 4.96
N ASN A 237 -19.11 -3.27 6.21
CA ASN A 237 -19.96 -4.05 7.08
C ASN A 237 -21.26 -3.32 7.38
N GLY A 238 -22.38 -3.96 7.03
CA GLY A 238 -23.75 -3.54 7.34
C GLY A 238 -24.27 -4.21 8.63
N ARG A 239 -25.57 -4.12 8.83
CA ARG A 239 -26.25 -4.77 9.97
C ARG A 239 -26.38 -6.28 9.83
N ASP A 240 -26.40 -6.74 8.60
CA ASP A 240 -26.52 -8.14 8.20
C ASP A 240 -25.83 -8.39 6.85
N ASP A 241 -25.81 -9.63 6.39
CA ASP A 241 -25.15 -10.01 5.14
C ASP A 241 -25.73 -9.34 3.90
N LYS A 242 -26.98 -8.92 3.91
CA LYS A 242 -27.62 -8.25 2.77
C LYS A 242 -27.21 -6.79 2.68
N SER A 243 -26.99 -6.17 3.82
CA SER A 243 -26.53 -4.78 3.93
C SER A 243 -25.01 -4.64 4.01
N THR A 244 -24.27 -5.76 4.12
CA THR A 244 -22.82 -5.77 4.01
C THR A 244 -22.43 -5.76 2.54
N GLU A 245 -21.79 -4.69 2.10
CA GLU A 245 -21.36 -4.48 0.71
C GLU A 245 -19.91 -4.87 0.49
N ILE A 246 -19.64 -5.45 -0.68
CA ILE A 246 -18.29 -5.83 -1.10
C ILE A 246 -18.04 -5.21 -2.47
N VAL A 247 -16.99 -4.38 -2.56
CA VAL A 247 -16.49 -3.85 -3.84
C VAL A 247 -15.28 -4.66 -4.26
N PHE A 248 -15.30 -5.15 -5.49
CA PHE A 248 -14.27 -6.02 -6.05
C PHE A 248 -14.12 -5.82 -7.55
N GLY A 249 -12.99 -6.22 -8.11
CA GLY A 249 -12.68 -5.99 -9.53
C GLY A 249 -12.11 -7.21 -10.21
N THR A 250 -12.18 -7.21 -11.54
CA THR A 250 -11.64 -8.26 -12.40
C THR A 250 -10.68 -7.70 -13.44
N GLY A 251 -10.03 -8.58 -14.21
CA GLY A 251 -8.97 -8.23 -15.15
C GLY A 251 -7.69 -7.84 -14.42
N GLY A 252 -6.75 -7.28 -15.15
CA GLY A 252 -5.45 -6.93 -14.61
C GLY A 252 -4.68 -5.98 -15.51
N GLU A 253 -3.35 -6.04 -15.48
CA GLU A 253 -2.49 -5.12 -16.24
C GLU A 253 -2.50 -5.37 -17.76
N THR A 254 -2.89 -6.55 -18.22
CA THR A 254 -2.89 -6.90 -19.66
C THR A 254 -4.23 -7.37 -20.19
N ILE A 255 -5.25 -7.50 -19.33
CA ILE A 255 -6.60 -7.95 -19.70
C ILE A 255 -7.63 -7.01 -19.11
N GLY A 256 -8.63 -6.67 -19.92
CA GLY A 256 -9.77 -5.87 -19.51
C GLY A 256 -10.64 -6.57 -18.47
N GLY A 257 -11.26 -5.78 -17.60
CA GLY A 257 -12.11 -6.26 -16.51
C GLY A 257 -13.20 -5.31 -16.15
N ASN A 258 -13.89 -5.60 -15.06
CA ASN A 258 -15.00 -4.83 -14.56
C ASN A 258 -14.81 -4.54 -13.06
N LEU A 259 -15.41 -3.44 -12.61
CA LEU A 259 -15.62 -3.15 -11.20
C LEU A 259 -17.03 -3.53 -10.82
N PHE A 260 -17.18 -4.24 -9.71
CA PHE A 260 -18.46 -4.70 -9.20
C PHE A 260 -18.67 -4.31 -7.74
N ILE A 261 -19.96 -4.22 -7.38
CA ILE A 261 -20.41 -4.24 -5.99
C ILE A 261 -21.45 -5.35 -5.82
N SER A 262 -21.40 -6.08 -4.72
CA SER A 262 -22.36 -7.11 -4.36
C SER A 262 -22.54 -7.18 -2.84
N SER A 263 -23.52 -7.97 -2.39
CA SER A 263 -23.74 -8.23 -0.97
C SER A 263 -22.93 -9.43 -0.47
N LEU A 264 -22.59 -9.45 0.82
CA LEU A 264 -22.04 -10.64 1.46
C LEU A 264 -23.00 -11.84 1.34
N ALA A 265 -24.32 -11.58 1.37
CA ALA A 265 -25.33 -12.62 1.19
C ALA A 265 -25.23 -13.34 -0.15
N ASP A 266 -24.80 -12.67 -1.22
CA ASP A 266 -24.61 -13.30 -2.52
C ASP A 266 -23.33 -14.14 -2.58
N VAL A 267 -22.27 -13.72 -1.89
CA VAL A 267 -21.05 -14.54 -1.70
C VAL A 267 -21.38 -15.82 -0.92
N VAL A 268 -22.17 -15.72 0.15
CA VAL A 268 -22.62 -16.88 0.95
C VAL A 268 -23.51 -17.84 0.13
N LYS A 269 -24.24 -17.34 -0.86
CA LYS A 269 -24.98 -18.19 -1.82
C LYS A 269 -24.10 -18.76 -2.93
N GLU A 270 -22.85 -18.37 -2.99
CA GLU A 270 -21.91 -18.69 -4.09
C GLU A 270 -22.40 -18.23 -5.48
N ASP A 271 -23.23 -17.17 -5.52
CA ASP A 271 -23.85 -16.65 -6.73
C ASP A 271 -23.73 -15.11 -6.79
N LEU A 272 -22.80 -14.63 -7.60
CA LEU A 272 -22.57 -13.21 -7.88
C LEU A 272 -23.27 -12.72 -9.15
N SER A 273 -24.23 -13.45 -9.71
CA SER A 273 -24.96 -13.06 -10.93
C SER A 273 -25.74 -11.76 -10.78
N ASN A 274 -26.09 -11.38 -9.54
CA ASN A 274 -26.78 -10.13 -9.21
C ASN A 274 -25.82 -8.96 -8.89
N ALA A 275 -24.51 -9.17 -8.96
CA ALA A 275 -23.54 -8.10 -8.72
C ALA A 275 -23.74 -6.93 -9.68
N ILE A 276 -23.80 -5.73 -9.15
CA ILE A 276 -23.93 -4.50 -9.94
C ILE A 276 -22.57 -4.16 -10.53
N ARG A 277 -22.50 -4.01 -11.84
CA ARG A 277 -21.30 -3.55 -12.51
C ARG A 277 -21.24 -2.03 -12.51
N LEU A 278 -20.28 -1.48 -11.75
CA LEU A 278 -20.08 -0.04 -11.63
C LEU A 278 -19.36 0.54 -12.86
N ASP A 279 -18.30 -0.16 -13.34
CA ASP A 279 -17.54 0.27 -14.52
C ASP A 279 -16.95 -0.91 -15.28
N SER A 280 -16.49 -0.63 -16.50
CA SER A 280 -15.87 -1.62 -17.40
C SER A 280 -14.66 -1.01 -18.09
N SER A 281 -13.57 -1.77 -18.15
CA SER A 281 -12.39 -1.45 -18.92
C SER A 281 -12.09 -2.54 -19.94
N ILE A 282 -11.86 -2.14 -21.19
CA ILE A 282 -11.74 -3.10 -22.30
C ILE A 282 -10.36 -3.74 -22.35
N HIS A 283 -9.31 -2.98 -22.05
CA HIS A 283 -7.92 -3.41 -22.28
C HIS A 283 -7.14 -3.71 -21.01
N LYS A 284 -7.51 -3.09 -19.91
CA LYS A 284 -6.86 -3.17 -18.60
C LYS A 284 -7.95 -3.32 -17.54
N GLY A 285 -7.65 -4.02 -16.45
CA GLY A 285 -8.63 -4.24 -15.38
C GLY A 285 -8.42 -3.33 -14.17
N TYR A 286 -8.69 -3.89 -13.01
CA TYR A 286 -8.61 -3.24 -11.71
C TYR A 286 -7.62 -4.02 -10.83
N VAL A 287 -6.62 -3.32 -10.30
CA VAL A 287 -5.55 -3.90 -9.46
C VAL A 287 -5.45 -3.18 -8.11
N GLY A 288 -5.42 -1.85 -8.12
CA GLY A 288 -5.45 -1.06 -6.89
C GLY A 288 -6.78 -1.19 -6.18
N PRO A 289 -6.83 -1.54 -4.88
CA PRO A 289 -8.08 -1.65 -4.14
C PRO A 289 -8.83 -0.32 -4.11
N PRO A 290 -10.18 -0.35 -4.20
CA PRO A 290 -11.02 0.83 -4.03
C PRO A 290 -10.97 1.33 -2.60
N VAL A 291 -11.56 2.51 -2.35
CA VAL A 291 -11.73 3.07 -1.02
C VAL A 291 -13.18 3.56 -0.84
N ARG A 292 -13.61 3.66 0.42
CA ARG A 292 -14.94 4.15 0.79
C ARG A 292 -14.80 5.45 1.58
N VAL A 293 -15.51 6.51 1.14
CA VAL A 293 -15.47 7.84 1.75
C VAL A 293 -16.70 8.64 1.35
N ASP A 294 -17.29 9.40 2.26
CA ASP A 294 -18.41 10.32 1.96
C ASP A 294 -17.86 11.62 1.35
N ILE A 295 -17.96 11.77 0.02
CA ILE A 295 -17.48 12.95 -0.70
C ILE A 295 -18.61 13.92 -1.08
N ASN A 296 -19.87 13.48 -1.02
CA ASN A 296 -21.04 14.30 -1.35
C ASN A 296 -21.76 14.86 -0.13
N LYS A 297 -21.38 14.44 1.11
CA LYS A 297 -21.91 14.83 2.42
C LYS A 297 -23.36 14.40 2.65
N ASP A 298 -23.75 13.26 2.13
CA ASP A 298 -25.08 12.68 2.39
C ASP A 298 -25.08 11.69 3.57
N GLY A 299 -23.91 11.38 4.13
CA GLY A 299 -23.71 10.46 5.25
C GLY A 299 -23.56 9.00 4.82
N ILE A 300 -23.54 8.71 3.53
CA ILE A 300 -23.30 7.38 2.95
C ILE A 300 -21.91 7.37 2.32
N LEU A 301 -21.15 6.30 2.53
CA LEU A 301 -19.80 6.22 2.01
C LEU A 301 -19.80 5.90 0.51
N ASP A 302 -19.33 6.85 -0.29
CA ASP A 302 -19.13 6.70 -1.72
C ASP A 302 -17.98 5.74 -2.05
N ILE A 303 -17.88 5.32 -3.30
CA ILE A 303 -16.84 4.42 -3.81
C ILE A 303 -15.87 5.21 -4.68
N ILE A 304 -14.60 5.24 -4.32
CA ILE A 304 -13.55 5.80 -5.17
C ILE A 304 -12.63 4.67 -5.61
N THR A 305 -12.32 4.62 -6.90
CA THR A 305 -11.46 3.58 -7.49
C THR A 305 -10.61 4.12 -8.63
N ASN A 306 -9.51 3.46 -8.89
CA ASN A 306 -8.75 3.65 -10.11
C ASN A 306 -8.73 2.38 -10.95
N SER A 307 -8.67 2.52 -12.27
CA SER A 307 -8.39 1.43 -13.18
C SER A 307 -6.95 1.50 -13.69
N VAL A 308 -6.41 0.35 -14.08
CA VAL A 308 -5.02 0.30 -14.58
C VAL A 308 -4.82 1.23 -15.78
N ASP A 309 -5.82 1.46 -16.61
CA ASP A 309 -5.76 2.34 -17.79
C ASP A 309 -5.80 3.86 -17.49
N GLY A 310 -5.53 4.25 -16.24
CA GLY A 310 -5.34 5.65 -15.85
C GLY A 310 -6.63 6.43 -15.62
N ARG A 311 -7.75 5.79 -15.30
CA ARG A 311 -8.99 6.44 -14.90
C ARG A 311 -9.15 6.43 -13.39
N LEU A 312 -9.53 7.57 -12.81
CA LEU A 312 -9.99 7.69 -11.43
C LEU A 312 -11.50 7.95 -11.48
N LEU A 313 -12.26 7.16 -10.75
CA LEU A 313 -13.71 7.11 -10.81
C LEU A 313 -14.29 7.25 -9.41
N SER A 314 -15.43 7.94 -9.29
CA SER A 314 -16.24 7.96 -8.07
C SER A 314 -17.67 7.57 -8.36
N PHE A 315 -18.27 6.83 -7.44
CA PHE A 315 -19.65 6.39 -7.50
C PHE A 315 -20.34 6.69 -6.18
N ASP A 316 -21.56 7.18 -6.27
CA ASP A 316 -22.44 7.44 -5.14
C ASP A 316 -22.73 6.14 -4.37
N GLY A 317 -22.64 6.21 -3.05
CA GLY A 317 -22.74 5.04 -2.18
C GLY A 317 -24.11 4.40 -2.14
N GLU A 318 -25.20 5.15 -2.40
CA GLU A 318 -26.58 4.66 -2.38
C GLU A 318 -27.08 4.26 -3.78
N SER A 319 -26.95 5.17 -4.74
CA SER A 319 -27.47 4.97 -6.09
C SER A 319 -26.56 4.15 -7.00
N HIS A 320 -25.26 4.07 -6.66
CA HIS A 320 -24.18 3.50 -7.47
C HIS A 320 -23.97 4.23 -8.81
N GLU A 321 -24.52 5.43 -8.98
CA GLU A 321 -24.30 6.25 -10.16
C GLU A 321 -22.93 6.94 -10.09
N GLN A 322 -22.30 7.15 -11.24
CA GLN A 322 -21.02 7.83 -11.31
C GLN A 322 -21.17 9.31 -10.94
N ILE A 323 -20.47 9.79 -9.90
CA ILE A 323 -20.45 11.19 -9.49
C ILE A 323 -19.52 11.99 -10.42
N TRP A 324 -18.26 11.56 -10.53
CA TRP A 324 -17.29 12.18 -11.42
C TRP A 324 -16.25 11.18 -11.92
N LYS A 325 -15.52 11.58 -12.96
CA LYS A 325 -14.41 10.82 -13.55
C LYS A 325 -13.24 11.75 -13.92
N VAL A 326 -12.02 11.29 -13.65
CA VAL A 326 -10.77 11.92 -14.11
C VAL A 326 -10.02 10.94 -15.00
N GLU A 327 -9.53 11.41 -16.14
CA GLU A 327 -8.75 10.60 -17.09
C GLU A 327 -7.32 11.12 -17.19
N MET A 328 -6.37 10.20 -17.05
CA MET A 328 -4.94 10.44 -17.17
C MET A 328 -4.39 9.65 -18.36
N PRO A 329 -4.49 10.18 -19.59
CA PRO A 329 -4.12 9.45 -20.80
C PRO A 329 -2.63 9.10 -20.85
N ASN A 330 -2.30 7.94 -21.39
CA ASN A 330 -0.94 7.38 -21.47
C ASN A 330 -0.27 7.20 -20.10
N THR A 331 -1.07 6.88 -19.09
CA THR A 331 -0.58 6.48 -17.77
C THR A 331 -1.21 5.17 -17.34
N GLU A 332 -0.57 4.49 -16.40
CA GLU A 332 -1.12 3.33 -15.71
C GLU A 332 -1.09 3.52 -14.20
N CYS A 333 -2.09 2.99 -13.50
CA CYS A 333 -2.19 3.05 -12.05
C CYS A 333 -2.28 1.65 -11.45
N TYR A 334 -1.36 1.35 -10.53
CA TYR A 334 -1.29 0.10 -9.79
C TYR A 334 -1.36 0.31 -8.27
N SER A 335 -1.20 1.56 -7.81
CA SER A 335 -1.29 1.92 -6.40
C SER A 335 -2.76 2.02 -5.96
N SER A 336 -3.00 1.92 -4.67
CA SER A 336 -4.27 2.30 -4.07
C SER A 336 -4.39 3.83 -4.00
N ILE A 337 -5.49 4.29 -3.48
CA ILE A 337 -5.86 5.69 -3.32
C ILE A 337 -5.48 6.16 -1.92
N THR A 338 -5.01 7.41 -1.82
CA THR A 338 -4.82 8.10 -0.55
C THR A 338 -5.96 9.09 -0.33
N LEU A 339 -6.52 9.09 0.87
CA LEU A 339 -7.55 10.03 1.30
C LEU A 339 -7.00 10.92 2.41
N GLY A 340 -7.33 12.22 2.35
CA GLY A 340 -6.91 13.19 3.35
C GLY A 340 -7.62 14.53 3.17
N TYR A 341 -7.54 15.39 4.17
CA TYR A 341 -8.01 16.77 4.08
C TYR A 341 -6.86 17.67 3.59
N PHE A 342 -6.64 17.70 2.26
CA PHE A 342 -5.52 18.42 1.65
C PHE A 342 -5.85 19.89 1.34
N ASN A 343 -7.11 20.27 1.39
CA ASN A 343 -7.60 21.64 1.25
C ASN A 343 -8.59 21.97 2.37
N ALA A 344 -9.08 23.23 2.43
CA ALA A 344 -9.91 23.71 3.52
C ALA A 344 -11.43 23.57 3.29
N ASP A 345 -11.89 22.69 2.40
CA ASP A 345 -13.32 22.59 2.04
C ASP A 345 -14.11 21.58 2.89
N SER A 346 -13.46 20.90 3.84
CA SER A 346 -14.05 19.92 4.75
C SER A 346 -14.62 18.64 4.08
N VAL A 347 -14.25 18.36 2.84
CA VAL A 347 -14.45 17.07 2.17
C VAL A 347 -13.10 16.39 2.04
N PRO A 348 -12.99 15.08 2.28
CA PRO A 348 -11.74 14.39 2.01
C PRO A 348 -11.38 14.45 0.52
N ASP A 349 -10.14 14.83 0.23
CA ASP A 349 -9.57 14.86 -1.11
C ASP A 349 -8.90 13.54 -1.45
N ILE A 350 -8.65 13.33 -2.73
CA ILE A 350 -8.11 12.11 -3.28
C ILE A 350 -6.72 12.36 -3.86
N PHE A 351 -5.73 11.57 -3.47
CA PHE A 351 -4.43 11.60 -4.11
C PHE A 351 -4.10 10.25 -4.76
N VAL A 352 -3.56 10.30 -5.99
CA VAL A 352 -3.19 9.12 -6.77
C VAL A 352 -1.84 9.34 -7.46
N SER A 353 -1.03 8.29 -7.48
CA SER A 353 0.24 8.23 -8.21
C SER A 353 0.13 7.28 -9.41
N TYR A 354 0.46 7.78 -10.60
CA TYR A 354 0.45 7.04 -11.86
C TYR A 354 1.87 6.81 -12.36
N GLY A 355 2.07 5.74 -13.14
CA GLY A 355 3.24 5.60 -14.00
C GLY A 355 2.97 6.20 -15.37
N GLN A 356 3.86 7.06 -15.87
CA GLN A 356 3.80 7.55 -17.24
C GLN A 356 4.24 6.47 -18.23
N GLY A 357 3.41 6.20 -19.22
CA GLY A 357 3.63 5.17 -20.22
C GLY A 357 2.63 4.01 -20.09
N ILE A 358 2.90 2.95 -20.83
CA ILE A 358 2.12 1.71 -20.84
C ILE A 358 3.09 0.55 -20.67
N TRP A 359 2.78 -0.37 -19.72
CA TRP A 359 3.59 -1.56 -19.49
C TRP A 359 3.93 -2.29 -20.81
N PRO A 360 5.18 -2.74 -21.02
CA PRO A 360 6.31 -2.76 -20.08
C PRO A 360 7.20 -1.50 -20.11
N LYS A 361 6.74 -0.37 -20.65
CA LYS A 361 7.49 0.88 -20.78
C LYS A 361 6.89 1.95 -19.87
N LEU A 362 7.04 1.74 -18.56
CA LEU A 362 6.71 2.73 -17.55
C LEU A 362 7.98 3.48 -17.14
N ASP A 363 7.93 4.80 -17.10
CA ASP A 363 9.08 5.65 -16.85
C ASP A 363 8.95 6.36 -15.48
N TRP A 364 8.52 7.61 -15.47
CA TRP A 364 8.42 8.42 -14.24
C TRP A 364 7.02 8.40 -13.66
N GLY A 365 6.95 8.85 -12.40
CA GLY A 365 5.68 9.04 -11.70
C GLY A 365 4.95 10.30 -12.19
N VAL A 366 3.63 10.25 -12.19
CA VAL A 366 2.74 11.40 -12.34
C VAL A 366 1.76 11.40 -11.19
N GLN A 367 1.77 12.46 -10.40
CA GLN A 367 0.96 12.58 -9.20
C GLN A 367 -0.14 13.62 -9.40
N ILE A 368 -1.35 13.31 -8.93
CA ILE A 368 -2.46 14.25 -8.88
C ILE A 368 -3.12 14.26 -7.51
N MET A 369 -3.56 15.44 -7.07
CA MET A 369 -4.54 15.60 -6.01
C MET A 369 -5.84 16.13 -6.63
N VAL A 370 -6.92 15.45 -6.32
CA VAL A 370 -8.27 15.72 -6.84
C VAL A 370 -9.16 16.10 -5.68
N ASN A 371 -9.84 17.24 -5.82
CA ASN A 371 -10.87 17.67 -4.87
C ASN A 371 -12.00 16.64 -4.83
N GLY A 372 -12.28 16.09 -3.65
CA GLY A 372 -13.20 14.95 -3.49
C GLY A 372 -14.60 15.26 -3.95
N TYR A 373 -15.12 16.45 -3.61
CA TYR A 373 -16.48 16.86 -3.93
C TYR A 373 -16.69 17.10 -5.44
N THR A 374 -15.70 17.73 -6.11
CA THR A 374 -15.88 18.22 -7.48
C THR A 374 -15.23 17.34 -8.56
N GLY A 375 -14.32 16.45 -8.20
CA GLY A 375 -13.51 15.70 -9.16
C GLY A 375 -12.45 16.54 -9.89
N LYS A 376 -12.22 17.80 -9.46
CA LYS A 376 -11.27 18.69 -10.13
C LYS A 376 -9.84 18.43 -9.67
N ILE A 377 -8.91 18.32 -10.62
CA ILE A 377 -7.48 18.27 -10.30
C ILE A 377 -7.03 19.63 -9.76
N GLU A 378 -6.55 19.69 -8.52
CA GLU A 378 -6.04 20.89 -7.87
C GLU A 378 -4.51 20.91 -7.75
N PHE A 379 -3.88 19.72 -7.75
CA PHE A 379 -2.43 19.59 -7.84
C PHE A 379 -2.08 18.55 -8.91
N LYS A 380 -1.02 18.82 -9.65
CA LYS A 380 -0.42 17.85 -10.58
C LYS A 380 1.06 18.13 -10.70
N ASP A 381 1.87 17.08 -10.52
CA ASP A 381 3.32 17.14 -10.73
C ASP A 381 3.82 15.81 -11.31
N SER A 382 5.11 15.77 -11.64
CA SER A 382 5.80 14.56 -12.09
C SER A 382 7.05 14.37 -11.25
N LEU A 383 6.95 13.51 -10.25
CA LEU A 383 7.97 13.30 -9.25
C LEU A 383 8.49 11.86 -9.32
N GLY A 384 9.80 11.74 -9.36
CA GLY A 384 10.48 10.47 -9.24
C GLY A 384 10.29 9.51 -10.42
N PHE A 385 10.69 8.28 -10.17
CA PHE A 385 10.56 7.15 -11.08
C PHE A 385 9.32 6.34 -10.72
N TYR A 386 8.81 5.54 -11.66
CA TYR A 386 7.65 4.70 -11.45
C TYR A 386 7.73 3.83 -10.18
N GLN A 387 6.62 3.78 -9.47
CA GLN A 387 6.41 2.97 -8.27
C GLN A 387 4.92 2.68 -8.07
N THR A 388 4.62 1.69 -7.26
CA THR A 388 3.24 1.29 -6.93
C THR A 388 2.89 1.49 -5.46
N THR A 389 3.78 2.11 -4.68
CA THR A 389 3.50 2.49 -3.29
C THR A 389 2.34 3.48 -3.23
N THR A 390 1.48 3.32 -2.22
CA THR A 390 0.41 4.27 -1.93
C THR A 390 0.94 5.36 -1.00
N PRO A 391 0.82 6.64 -1.35
CA PRO A 391 1.12 7.72 -0.42
C PRO A 391 0.20 7.74 0.79
N LEU A 392 0.59 8.45 1.86
CA LEU A 392 -0.10 8.53 3.13
C LEU A 392 -0.49 9.98 3.44
N ALA A 393 -1.49 10.18 4.29
CA ALA A 393 -1.99 11.50 4.65
C ALA A 393 -1.91 11.72 6.16
N ILE A 394 -1.31 12.83 6.57
CA ILE A 394 -1.08 13.16 7.96
C ILE A 394 -0.81 14.66 8.15
N ASP A 395 -1.37 15.26 9.18
CA ASP A 395 -1.08 16.65 9.58
C ASP A 395 0.28 16.71 10.29
N LEU A 396 1.32 17.14 9.58
CA LEU A 396 2.68 17.25 10.09
C LEU A 396 2.98 18.60 10.75
N ASN A 397 2.21 19.64 10.43
CA ASN A 397 2.51 21.00 10.86
C ASN A 397 1.49 21.56 11.86
N GLY A 398 0.39 20.86 12.15
CA GLY A 398 -0.64 21.22 13.10
C GLY A 398 -1.58 22.31 12.62
N ASP A 399 -1.71 22.52 11.30
CA ASP A 399 -2.61 23.55 10.74
C ASP A 399 -4.03 23.02 10.47
N GLY A 400 -4.25 21.72 10.71
CA GLY A 400 -5.52 21.02 10.56
C GLY A 400 -5.72 20.38 9.18
N LEU A 401 -4.87 20.69 8.20
CA LEU A 401 -4.83 20.02 6.89
C LEU A 401 -3.81 18.88 6.93
N ASP A 402 -3.98 17.91 6.05
CA ASP A 402 -3.03 16.82 5.93
C ASP A 402 -1.95 17.16 4.88
N GLU A 403 -0.68 16.90 5.21
CA GLU A 403 0.38 16.73 4.23
C GLU A 403 0.34 15.32 3.65
N LEU A 404 0.75 15.22 2.38
CA LEU A 404 0.98 13.93 1.75
C LEU A 404 2.40 13.46 2.04
N VAL A 405 2.55 12.25 2.58
CA VAL A 405 3.86 11.59 2.74
C VAL A 405 3.99 10.47 1.73
N MET A 406 5.08 10.45 0.95
CA MET A 406 5.31 9.41 -0.03
C MET A 406 6.78 9.00 -0.14
N SER A 407 6.98 7.73 -0.46
CA SER A 407 8.25 7.24 -0.99
C SER A 407 8.49 7.84 -2.36
N LEU A 408 9.72 8.22 -2.66
CA LEU A 408 10.12 8.74 -3.95
C LEU A 408 11.35 7.98 -4.44
N ASN A 409 11.20 7.23 -5.53
CA ASN A 409 12.31 6.59 -6.22
C ASN A 409 12.90 7.53 -7.26
N PHE A 410 14.21 7.51 -7.41
CA PHE A 410 14.91 8.22 -8.47
C PHE A 410 16.12 7.43 -8.95
N GLN A 411 16.62 7.79 -10.12
CA GLN A 411 17.77 7.13 -10.72
C GLN A 411 18.88 8.15 -11.03
N GLU A 412 20.11 7.72 -10.81
CA GLU A 412 21.30 8.42 -11.27
C GLU A 412 21.97 7.62 -12.39
N ILE A 413 22.61 8.32 -13.31
CA ILE A 413 23.38 7.72 -14.41
C ILE A 413 24.81 8.19 -14.26
N ASP A 414 25.75 7.25 -14.13
CA ASP A 414 27.17 7.57 -14.03
C ASP A 414 27.79 7.93 -15.40
N GLU A 415 29.07 8.27 -15.40
CA GLU A 415 29.84 8.61 -16.62
C GLU A 415 29.98 7.44 -17.62
N ASN A 416 29.72 6.20 -17.17
CA ASN A 416 29.71 4.99 -17.99
C ASN A 416 28.29 4.58 -18.42
N TYR A 417 27.30 5.48 -18.28
CA TYR A 417 25.89 5.24 -18.58
C TYR A 417 25.26 4.10 -17.77
N GLN A 418 25.80 3.80 -16.58
CA GLN A 418 25.22 2.82 -15.67
C GLN A 418 24.18 3.48 -14.78
N LYS A 419 23.01 2.84 -14.64
CA LYS A 419 21.90 3.31 -13.81
C LYS A 419 22.06 2.80 -12.38
N PHE A 420 21.79 3.68 -11.44
CA PHE A 420 21.73 3.41 -10.01
C PHE A 420 20.42 3.93 -9.46
N PHE A 421 19.78 3.14 -8.61
CA PHE A 421 18.50 3.50 -8.00
C PHE A 421 18.70 3.94 -6.57
N TYR A 422 17.97 4.99 -6.21
CA TYR A 422 17.92 5.57 -4.87
C TYR A 422 16.49 5.88 -4.53
N ASN A 423 16.20 6.02 -3.24
CA ASN A 423 14.90 6.42 -2.76
C ASN A 423 15.01 7.33 -1.53
N THR A 424 13.92 8.03 -1.23
CA THR A 424 13.76 8.87 -0.06
C THR A 424 12.30 8.98 0.32
N LEU A 425 11.99 9.61 1.45
CA LEU A 425 10.65 10.00 1.83
C LEU A 425 10.50 11.52 1.70
N ILE A 426 9.41 11.94 1.08
CA ILE A 426 9.05 13.35 0.94
C ILE A 426 7.69 13.62 1.54
N ALA A 427 7.47 14.87 1.97
CA ALA A 427 6.15 15.40 2.27
C ALA A 427 5.78 16.51 1.28
N ILE A 428 4.49 16.58 0.92
CA ILE A 428 3.93 17.62 0.05
C ILE A 428 2.87 18.38 0.84
N GLU A 429 3.07 19.67 1.00
CA GLU A 429 2.08 20.60 1.52
C GLU A 429 1.35 21.28 0.35
N PHE A 430 0.07 21.01 0.18
CA PHE A 430 -0.68 21.48 -1.00
C PHE A 430 -0.99 22.98 -0.97
N LYS A 431 -1.14 23.58 0.22
CA LYS A 431 -1.43 25.00 0.39
C LYS A 431 -0.28 25.89 -0.05
N SER A 432 0.93 25.60 0.41
CA SER A 432 2.15 26.30 -0.01
C SER A 432 2.73 25.77 -1.32
N LYS A 433 2.39 24.51 -1.69
CA LYS A 433 2.97 23.70 -2.76
C LYS A 433 4.44 23.37 -2.51
N ASP A 434 4.83 23.32 -1.26
CA ASP A 434 6.18 22.94 -0.88
C ASP A 434 6.34 21.42 -0.89
N ILE A 435 7.50 20.97 -1.37
CA ILE A 435 7.91 19.55 -1.33
C ILE A 435 9.18 19.49 -0.52
N VAL A 436 9.13 18.79 0.60
CA VAL A 436 10.25 18.68 1.53
C VAL A 436 10.68 17.22 1.70
N THR A 437 11.98 16.99 1.82
CA THR A 437 12.53 15.68 2.15
C THR A 437 12.48 15.49 3.65
N ILE A 438 11.84 14.41 4.11
CA ILE A 438 11.64 14.11 5.53
C ILE A 438 12.54 12.97 6.04
N ALA A 439 13.24 12.27 5.16
CA ALA A 439 14.23 11.25 5.51
C ALA A 439 15.46 11.37 4.62
N SER A 440 16.58 10.76 5.03
CA SER A 440 17.79 10.69 4.22
C SER A 440 17.56 9.92 2.92
N THR A 441 18.44 10.11 1.95
CA THR A 441 18.48 9.30 0.74
C THR A 441 19.03 7.90 1.06
N PHE A 442 18.33 6.87 0.60
CA PHE A 442 18.71 5.47 0.75
C PHE A 442 19.12 4.86 -0.60
N GLU A 443 20.05 3.92 -0.56
CA GLU A 443 20.42 3.10 -1.72
C GLU A 443 19.32 2.08 -2.06
N GLY A 444 19.12 1.81 -3.36
CA GLY A 444 18.09 0.91 -3.86
C GLY A 444 16.75 1.61 -4.09
N ASN A 445 15.67 0.88 -4.05
CA ASN A 445 14.34 1.42 -4.36
C ASN A 445 13.25 0.83 -3.45
N ASN A 446 12.14 1.53 -3.33
CA ASN A 446 10.90 1.01 -2.79
C ASN A 446 9.84 0.98 -3.90
N LEU A 447 9.56 -0.21 -4.42
CA LEU A 447 8.66 -0.32 -5.57
C LEU A 447 7.18 -0.37 -5.16
N ALA A 448 6.83 -1.10 -4.08
CA ALA A 448 5.44 -1.37 -3.74
C ALA A 448 5.13 -1.37 -2.23
N SER A 449 6.11 -1.43 -1.35
CA SER A 449 5.86 -1.44 0.10
C SER A 449 5.49 -0.04 0.58
N THR A 450 4.20 0.19 0.82
CA THR A 450 3.71 1.45 1.40
C THR A 450 4.23 1.59 2.84
N PRO A 451 4.83 2.71 3.23
CA PRO A 451 5.23 2.94 4.62
C PRO A 451 4.05 2.83 5.60
N TRP A 452 4.36 2.67 6.87
CA TRP A 452 3.40 2.90 7.95
C TRP A 452 3.81 4.16 8.72
N ILE A 453 2.84 5.00 9.09
CA ILE A 453 3.06 6.23 9.85
C ILE A 453 2.08 6.28 11.02
N GLY A 454 2.59 6.51 12.22
CA GLY A 454 1.81 6.62 13.43
C GLY A 454 2.68 6.84 14.65
N ASP A 455 2.08 6.80 15.82
CA ASP A 455 2.77 6.74 17.11
C ASP A 455 2.92 5.27 17.49
N LEU A 456 4.14 4.74 17.41
CA LEU A 456 4.39 3.31 17.59
C LEU A 456 4.49 2.92 19.06
N ASP A 457 4.97 3.83 19.91
CA ASP A 457 5.28 3.61 21.31
C ASP A 457 4.53 4.55 22.28
N ASP A 458 3.48 5.22 21.75
CA ASP A 458 2.59 6.14 22.48
C ASP A 458 3.37 7.30 23.17
N ASN A 459 4.48 7.76 22.55
CA ASN A 459 5.28 8.86 23.06
C ASN A 459 4.78 10.25 22.60
N GLY A 460 3.79 10.31 21.72
CA GLY A 460 3.17 11.51 21.18
C GLY A 460 3.88 12.08 19.95
N PHE A 461 4.87 11.40 19.40
CA PHE A 461 5.57 11.76 18.18
C PHE A 461 5.31 10.74 17.06
N ILE A 462 5.51 11.19 15.83
CA ILE A 462 5.29 10.36 14.64
C ILE A 462 6.50 9.47 14.38
N ASP A 463 6.25 8.17 14.31
CA ASP A 463 7.15 7.17 13.77
C ASP A 463 6.81 6.84 12.32
N ILE A 464 7.83 6.50 11.53
CA ILE A 464 7.70 5.99 10.17
C ILE A 464 8.39 4.63 10.08
N LEU A 465 7.62 3.61 9.71
CA LEU A 465 8.19 2.31 9.35
C LEU A 465 8.37 2.26 7.84
N TYR A 466 9.58 2.01 7.41
CA TYR A 466 9.94 2.09 6.00
C TYR A 466 10.80 0.92 5.56
N SER A 467 10.37 0.24 4.50
CA SER A 467 11.14 -0.83 3.86
C SER A 467 11.56 -0.45 2.45
N HIS A 468 12.75 -0.87 2.06
CA HIS A 468 13.23 -0.66 0.69
C HIS A 468 14.23 -1.76 0.29
N SER A 469 14.29 -2.09 -1.00
CA SER A 469 15.33 -2.96 -1.57
C SER A 469 16.71 -2.31 -1.45
N THR A 470 17.74 -3.13 -1.27
CA THR A 470 19.14 -2.69 -1.27
C THR A 470 19.80 -2.81 -2.64
N ASN A 471 19.11 -3.37 -3.64
CA ASN A 471 19.68 -3.50 -4.98
C ASN A 471 19.74 -2.16 -5.72
N LEU A 472 20.95 -1.68 -5.94
CA LEU A 472 21.23 -0.42 -6.63
C LEU A 472 20.98 -0.47 -8.16
N ARG A 473 20.88 -1.67 -8.75
CA ARG A 473 20.90 -1.84 -10.20
C ARG A 473 19.61 -2.35 -10.80
N HIS A 474 18.80 -3.04 -10.00
CA HIS A 474 17.60 -3.73 -10.46
C HIS A 474 16.43 -3.46 -9.53
N THR A 475 15.29 -3.07 -10.09
CA THR A 475 14.10 -2.72 -9.32
C THR A 475 13.32 -3.94 -8.83
N TYR A 476 13.39 -5.07 -9.54
CA TYR A 476 12.62 -6.29 -9.24
C TYR A 476 13.46 -7.46 -8.71
N LYS A 477 14.73 -7.20 -8.33
CA LYS A 477 15.60 -8.26 -7.83
C LYS A 477 15.65 -8.25 -6.30
N PHE A 478 15.15 -9.31 -5.70
CA PHE A 478 15.05 -9.46 -4.24
C PHE A 478 16.31 -10.16 -3.68
N ASP A 479 17.41 -9.45 -3.63
CA ASP A 479 18.69 -9.92 -3.07
C ASP A 479 19.07 -9.22 -1.75
N GLY A 480 18.18 -8.39 -1.21
CA GLY A 480 18.29 -7.77 0.10
C GLY A 480 17.29 -6.63 0.26
N MET A 481 16.82 -6.43 1.50
CA MET A 481 16.03 -5.27 1.89
C MET A 481 16.44 -4.75 3.26
N LYS A 482 16.08 -3.50 3.55
CA LYS A 482 16.16 -2.91 4.88
C LYS A 482 14.77 -2.54 5.36
N LEU A 483 14.49 -2.82 6.62
CA LEU A 483 13.35 -2.31 7.36
C LEU A 483 13.86 -1.33 8.41
N ARG A 484 13.20 -0.16 8.54
CA ARG A 484 13.61 0.93 9.42
C ARG A 484 12.45 1.39 10.28
N ARG A 485 12.75 1.75 11.53
CA ARG A 485 11.95 2.66 12.33
C ARG A 485 12.66 4.02 12.34
N ILE A 486 11.99 5.02 11.83
CA ILE A 486 12.44 6.41 11.81
C ILE A 486 11.54 7.18 12.76
N GLU A 487 12.09 7.67 13.87
CA GLU A 487 11.38 8.59 14.74
C GLU A 487 11.52 10.02 14.20
N THR A 488 10.43 10.77 14.24
CA THR A 488 10.39 12.16 13.85
C THR A 488 10.23 13.06 15.07
N GLN A 489 10.42 14.38 14.89
CA GLN A 489 10.07 15.36 15.90
C GLN A 489 8.70 16.00 15.67
N PHE A 490 7.90 15.44 14.76
CA PHE A 490 6.55 15.91 14.49
C PHE A 490 5.59 15.32 15.53
N PRO A 491 4.89 16.18 16.33
CA PRO A 491 3.88 15.68 17.25
C PRO A 491 2.68 15.11 16.50
N VAL A 492 1.97 14.18 17.12
CA VAL A 492 0.66 13.73 16.66
C VAL A 492 -0.39 14.77 17.02
N TYR A 493 -0.79 15.62 16.08
CA TYR A 493 -1.75 16.71 16.33
C TYR A 493 -3.21 16.25 16.34
N LYS A 494 -3.53 15.20 15.59
CA LYS A 494 -4.90 14.65 15.48
C LYS A 494 -4.82 13.14 15.16
N PRO A 495 -5.91 12.36 15.32
CA PRO A 495 -5.95 10.96 14.90
C PRO A 495 -5.57 10.80 13.43
N ILE A 496 -4.66 9.89 13.15
CA ILE A 496 -4.16 9.61 11.80
C ILE A 496 -5.13 8.64 11.13
N LYS A 497 -5.83 9.10 10.09
CA LYS A 497 -6.86 8.30 9.38
C LYS A 497 -6.29 7.49 8.23
N TRP A 498 -5.18 7.94 7.61
CA TRP A 498 -4.57 7.33 6.43
C TRP A 498 -3.06 7.15 6.56
N GLY A 499 -2.63 6.58 7.71
CA GLY A 499 -1.22 6.34 8.04
C GLY A 499 -0.65 5.00 7.56
N ALA A 500 -1.42 4.20 6.81
CA ALA A 500 -0.98 2.90 6.29
C ALA A 500 -1.66 2.57 4.95
N TYR A 501 -1.20 1.53 4.29
CA TYR A 501 -1.84 0.97 3.11
C TYR A 501 -3.29 0.54 3.41
N GLN A 502 -4.26 1.05 2.65
CA GLN A 502 -5.70 0.92 2.89
C GLN A 502 -6.18 1.61 4.19
N GLY A 503 -5.53 2.72 4.59
CA GLY A 503 -5.91 3.49 5.77
C GLY A 503 -5.40 2.91 7.09
N SER A 504 -5.54 3.67 8.19
CA SER A 504 -5.01 3.27 9.49
C SER A 504 -5.70 2.05 10.11
N ASN A 505 -6.94 1.74 9.67
CA ASN A 505 -7.67 0.55 10.09
C ASN A 505 -7.51 -0.64 9.12
N TYR A 506 -6.74 -0.47 8.04
CA TYR A 506 -6.43 -1.51 7.07
C TYR A 506 -7.63 -2.02 6.24
N ASP A 507 -8.74 -1.30 6.21
CA ASP A 507 -10.00 -1.73 5.61
C ASP A 507 -10.43 -0.93 4.36
N GLY A 508 -9.67 0.11 3.99
CA GLY A 508 -9.98 0.96 2.85
C GLY A 508 -11.13 1.96 3.12
N ILE A 509 -11.52 2.17 4.39
CA ILE A 509 -12.65 3.03 4.76
C ILE A 509 -12.14 4.28 5.47
N PHE A 510 -12.47 5.45 4.92
CA PHE A 510 -12.21 6.73 5.55
C PHE A 510 -13.40 7.16 6.41
N ARG A 511 -13.19 7.28 7.72
CA ARG A 511 -14.21 7.67 8.68
C ARG A 511 -14.04 9.14 9.08
N ASN A 512 -15.15 9.89 9.11
CA ASN A 512 -15.15 11.33 9.38
C ASN A 512 -15.18 11.70 10.88
N ASP A 513 -15.22 10.76 11.79
CA ASP A 513 -15.29 10.94 13.26
C ASP A 513 -13.94 11.23 13.93
#